data_e8bf23d2ba522b3217a2ef53b5697f38
#
_entry.id   e8bf23d2ba522b3217a2ef53b5697f38
#
_cell.length_a   1.000
_cell.length_b   1.000
_cell.length_c   1.000
_cell.angle_alpha   90.00
_cell.angle_beta   90.00
_cell.angle_gamma   90.00
#
_symmetry.space_group_name_H-M   'P 1'
#
loop_
_entity.id
_entity.type
_entity.pdbx_description
1 polymer ?
#
loop_
_entity_poly.entity_id
_entity_poly.type
_entity_poly.pdbx_seq_one_letter_code
_entity_poly.pdbx_strand_id
1 'polypeptide(L)'
;MSTHHQPKVESSNLYPALSFTESSLAIFFSHVFSLHQHEIKGSLSLAFLAQKEHSEIHGRFLQDYRPTDVITFPADEIEESAGEILISVDQAILESCDRAIPLAEELSLYLIHGWLHLIGFDDIEESDRKIMRREEKSAMDHIRELGAWPDFLLART
;
A
#
# COMPACT_ATOMS: atom_id res chain seq x y z
N MET A 1 27.11 -12.92 -2.82
CA MET A 1 25.94 -12.22 -2.25
C MET A 1 25.18 -11.52 -3.37
N SER A 2 23.97 -12.00 -3.63
CA SER A 2 23.11 -11.26 -4.55
C SER A 2 22.62 -10.01 -3.81
N THR A 3 23.05 -8.84 -4.27
CA THR A 3 22.45 -7.60 -3.86
C THR A 3 21.06 -7.55 -4.50
N HIS A 4 20.05 -7.92 -3.75
CA HIS A 4 18.68 -7.71 -4.19
C HIS A 4 18.41 -6.21 -4.12
N HIS A 5 18.38 -5.57 -5.28
CA HIS A 5 17.99 -4.18 -5.34
C HIS A 5 16.50 -4.07 -5.05
N GLN A 6 16.18 -3.57 -3.87
CA GLN A 6 14.80 -3.27 -3.53
C GLN A 6 14.33 -2.03 -4.28
N PRO A 7 13.04 -1.94 -4.62
CA PRO A 7 12.50 -0.72 -5.22
C PRO A 7 12.75 0.50 -4.33
N LYS A 8 12.92 1.65 -4.96
CA LYS A 8 12.97 2.92 -4.24
C LYS A 8 11.55 3.41 -4.00
N VAL A 9 11.20 3.72 -2.77
CA VAL A 9 9.87 4.21 -2.41
C VAL A 9 9.81 5.72 -2.60
N GLU A 10 8.84 6.19 -3.38
CA GLU A 10 8.55 7.60 -3.59
C GLU A 10 7.09 7.84 -3.24
N SER A 11 6.82 8.87 -2.43
CA SER A 11 5.47 9.16 -1.99
C SER A 11 5.01 10.56 -2.39
N SER A 12 3.72 10.66 -2.69
CA SER A 12 3.00 11.91 -2.89
C SER A 12 1.85 11.94 -1.92
N ASN A 13 1.90 12.85 -0.95
CA ASN A 13 0.82 13.00 0.02
C ASN A 13 -0.10 14.15 -0.42
N LEU A 14 -1.26 13.79 -0.95
CA LEU A 14 -2.28 14.74 -1.39
C LEU A 14 -3.45 14.84 -0.41
N TYR A 15 -3.26 14.34 0.82
CA TYR A 15 -4.25 14.38 1.88
C TYR A 15 -3.76 15.33 3.00
N PRO A 16 -4.27 16.56 3.05
CA PRO A 16 -3.68 17.60 3.90
C PRO A 16 -3.59 17.28 5.39
N ALA A 17 -4.57 16.54 5.93
CA ALA A 17 -4.59 16.19 7.35
C ALA A 17 -3.66 15.04 7.72
N LEU A 18 -3.15 14.30 6.73
CA LEU A 18 -2.23 13.17 6.97
C LEU A 18 -0.79 13.65 6.95
N SER A 19 -0.01 13.20 7.91
CA SER A 19 1.44 13.41 7.92
C SER A 19 2.18 12.12 8.19
N PHE A 20 3.39 12.02 7.68
CA PHE A 20 4.31 10.91 7.92
C PHE A 20 5.71 11.31 7.45
N THR A 21 6.73 10.60 7.90
CA THR A 21 8.08 10.78 7.38
C THR A 21 8.37 9.78 6.27
N GLU A 22 9.09 10.21 5.25
CA GLU A 22 9.51 9.32 4.16
C GLU A 22 10.43 8.21 4.69
N SER A 23 11.25 8.51 5.69
CA SER A 23 12.15 7.52 6.29
C SER A 23 11.40 6.37 6.95
N SER A 24 10.31 6.64 7.69
CA SER A 24 9.52 5.58 8.32
C SER A 24 8.86 4.69 7.28
N LEU A 25 8.40 5.29 6.19
CA LEU A 25 7.77 4.57 5.08
C LEU A 25 8.79 3.69 4.35
N ALA A 26 9.99 4.20 4.12
CA ALA A 26 11.09 3.45 3.50
C ALA A 26 11.50 2.25 4.36
N ILE A 27 11.60 2.44 5.67
CA ILE A 27 11.92 1.35 6.61
C ILE A 27 10.83 0.28 6.58
N PHE A 28 9.57 0.68 6.64
CA PHE A 28 8.43 -0.23 6.53
C PHE A 28 8.54 -1.09 5.26
N PHE A 29 8.71 -0.46 4.11
CA PHE A 29 8.80 -1.20 2.85
C PHE A 29 10.06 -2.07 2.73
N SER A 30 11.18 -1.67 3.34
CA SER A 30 12.36 -2.51 3.34
C SER A 30 12.09 -3.87 3.97
N HIS A 31 11.28 -3.92 5.02
CA HIS A 31 10.85 -5.16 5.65
C HIS A 31 9.82 -5.90 4.80
N VAL A 32 8.85 -5.20 4.23
CA VAL A 32 7.83 -5.81 3.37
C VAL A 32 8.46 -6.45 2.13
N PHE A 33 9.37 -5.73 1.46
CA PHE A 33 10.04 -6.24 0.25
C PHE A 33 10.82 -7.52 0.51
N SER A 34 11.36 -7.71 1.70
CA SER A 34 12.18 -8.87 2.04
C SER A 34 11.39 -10.15 2.28
N LEU A 35 10.06 -10.06 2.42
CA LEU A 35 9.22 -11.21 2.74
C LEU A 35 8.95 -12.15 1.57
N HIS A 36 9.12 -11.67 0.34
CA HIS A 36 8.86 -12.44 -0.87
C HIS A 36 9.97 -12.23 -1.88
N GLN A 37 10.26 -13.28 -2.66
CA GLN A 37 11.15 -13.15 -3.81
C GLN A 37 10.41 -12.43 -4.93
N HIS A 38 11.06 -11.46 -5.55
CA HIS A 38 10.53 -10.73 -6.69
C HIS A 38 11.69 -10.14 -7.49
N GLU A 39 11.43 -9.81 -8.75
CA GLU A 39 12.40 -9.17 -9.63
C GLU A 39 12.00 -7.74 -9.97
N ILE A 40 11.07 -7.16 -9.23
CA ILE A 40 10.59 -5.80 -9.46
C ILE A 40 11.65 -4.80 -9.04
N LYS A 41 11.99 -3.89 -9.94
CA LYS A 41 13.01 -2.85 -9.76
C LYS A 41 12.43 -1.48 -10.12
N GLY A 42 13.16 -0.44 -9.76
CA GLY A 42 12.79 0.92 -10.06
C GLY A 42 12.12 1.61 -8.88
N SER A 43 11.30 2.59 -9.18
CA SER A 43 10.62 3.39 -8.16
C SER A 43 9.20 2.90 -7.94
N LEU A 44 8.88 2.58 -6.69
CA LEU A 44 7.51 2.30 -6.26
C LEU A 44 6.89 3.63 -5.85
N SER A 45 5.87 4.06 -6.60
CA SER A 45 5.19 5.32 -6.36
C SER A 45 3.95 5.11 -5.50
N LEU A 46 3.82 5.88 -4.44
CA LEU A 46 2.68 5.83 -3.54
C LEU A 46 1.96 7.18 -3.60
N ALA A 47 0.65 7.17 -3.64
CA ALA A 47 -0.14 8.40 -3.52
C ALA A 47 -1.22 8.23 -2.47
N PHE A 48 -1.34 9.19 -1.58
CA PHE A 48 -2.34 9.25 -0.53
C PHE A 48 -3.38 10.29 -0.92
N LEU A 49 -4.60 9.84 -1.19
CA LEU A 49 -5.64 10.65 -1.81
C LEU A 49 -6.90 10.72 -0.96
N ALA A 50 -7.66 11.79 -1.10
CA ALA A 50 -9.03 11.85 -0.60
C ALA A 50 -9.93 10.94 -1.47
N GLN A 51 -11.02 10.48 -0.90
CA GLN A 51 -11.95 9.56 -1.57
C GLN A 51 -12.42 10.08 -2.92
N LYS A 52 -12.68 11.38 -3.03
CA LYS A 52 -13.16 11.99 -4.27
C LYS A 52 -12.20 11.75 -5.43
N GLU A 53 -10.94 12.12 -5.26
CA GLU A 53 -9.90 11.95 -6.28
C GLU A 53 -9.62 10.47 -6.56
N HIS A 54 -9.60 9.65 -5.51
CA HIS A 54 -9.38 8.23 -5.61
C HIS A 54 -10.49 7.56 -6.42
N SER A 55 -11.76 7.88 -6.14
CA SER A 55 -12.91 7.34 -6.87
C SER A 55 -12.93 7.79 -8.32
N GLU A 56 -12.51 9.02 -8.61
CA GLU A 56 -12.41 9.53 -9.98
C GLU A 56 -11.38 8.73 -10.80
N ILE A 57 -10.24 8.43 -10.21
CA ILE A 57 -9.21 7.61 -10.86
C ILE A 57 -9.73 6.17 -11.08
N HIS A 58 -10.33 5.58 -10.05
CA HIS A 58 -10.92 4.25 -10.11
C HIS A 58 -11.97 4.16 -11.24
N GLY A 59 -12.85 5.15 -11.31
CA GLY A 59 -13.87 5.21 -12.37
C GLY A 59 -13.31 5.38 -13.77
N ARG A 60 -12.28 6.23 -13.91
CA ARG A 60 -11.65 6.50 -15.20
C ARG A 60 -10.95 5.29 -15.79
N PHE A 61 -10.23 4.52 -14.94
CA PHE A 61 -9.42 3.40 -15.41
C PHE A 61 -10.15 2.06 -15.34
N LEU A 62 -11.09 1.89 -14.39
CA LEU A 62 -11.79 0.62 -14.18
C LEU A 62 -13.30 0.73 -14.48
N GLN A 63 -13.77 1.91 -14.87
CA GLN A 63 -15.20 2.20 -15.14
C GLN A 63 -16.10 1.88 -13.93
N ASP A 64 -15.54 2.07 -12.73
CA ASP A 64 -16.24 1.83 -11.47
C ASP A 64 -15.94 3.00 -10.54
N TYR A 65 -16.96 3.83 -10.26
CA TYR A 65 -16.82 5.03 -9.41
C TYR A 65 -17.15 4.77 -7.95
N ARG A 66 -17.36 3.50 -7.57
CA ARG A 66 -17.59 3.17 -6.16
C ARG A 66 -16.33 3.39 -5.35
N PRO A 67 -16.45 3.84 -4.07
CA PRO A 67 -15.29 3.96 -3.19
C PRO A 67 -14.60 2.62 -3.03
N THR A 68 -13.28 2.65 -3.05
CA THR A 68 -12.45 1.47 -2.78
C THR A 68 -11.27 1.90 -1.92
N ASP A 69 -10.49 0.95 -1.45
CA ASP A 69 -9.37 1.18 -0.54
C ASP A 69 -8.07 1.50 -1.30
N VAL A 70 -7.73 0.71 -2.29
CA VAL A 70 -6.44 0.80 -2.98
C VAL A 70 -6.60 0.51 -4.47
N ILE A 71 -5.84 1.26 -5.29
CA ILE A 71 -5.70 1.02 -6.73
C ILE A 71 -4.22 0.80 -7.00
N THR A 72 -3.90 -0.21 -7.82
CA THR A 72 -2.52 -0.48 -8.22
C THR A 72 -2.37 -0.40 -9.73
N PHE A 73 -1.21 0.09 -10.16
CA PHE A 73 -0.78 0.04 -11.56
C PHE A 73 0.52 -0.76 -11.63
N PRO A 74 0.63 -1.69 -12.59
CA PRO A 74 1.75 -2.63 -12.61
C PRO A 74 3.09 -1.98 -12.91
N ALA A 75 4.17 -2.70 -12.58
CA ALA A 75 5.53 -2.29 -12.88
C ALA A 75 5.75 -2.16 -14.39
N ASP A 76 6.64 -1.24 -14.78
CA ASP A 76 7.03 -1.00 -16.16
C ASP A 76 8.55 -0.82 -16.21
N GLU A 77 9.25 -1.78 -16.84
CA GLU A 77 10.71 -1.75 -16.91
C GLU A 77 11.25 -0.58 -17.74
N ILE A 78 10.53 -0.18 -18.78
CA ILE A 78 10.94 0.92 -19.67
C ILE A 78 10.93 2.25 -18.90
N GLU A 79 9.92 2.47 -18.09
CA GLU A 79 9.78 3.67 -17.26
C GLU A 79 10.53 3.55 -15.92
N GLU A 80 11.23 2.44 -15.70
CA GLU A 80 11.90 2.14 -14.44
C GLU A 80 10.96 2.25 -13.25
N SER A 81 9.70 1.82 -13.43
CA SER A 81 8.65 1.84 -12.41
C SER A 81 8.47 0.47 -11.80
N ALA A 82 8.49 0.43 -10.48
CA ALA A 82 8.13 -0.77 -9.71
C ALA A 82 6.61 -0.90 -9.53
N GLY A 83 5.86 0.05 -10.06
CA GLY A 83 4.41 0.11 -9.95
C GLY A 83 3.96 1.31 -9.14
N GLU A 84 2.65 1.46 -9.04
CA GLU A 84 2.02 2.54 -8.29
C GLU A 84 0.94 1.98 -7.37
N ILE A 85 0.85 2.53 -6.17
CA ILE A 85 -0.19 2.20 -5.19
C ILE A 85 -0.88 3.50 -4.80
N LEU A 86 -2.17 3.60 -5.09
CA LEU A 86 -3.00 4.75 -4.77
C LEU A 86 -3.93 4.41 -3.62
N ILE A 87 -3.81 5.10 -2.52
CA ILE A 87 -4.50 4.82 -1.26
C ILE A 87 -5.62 5.85 -1.05
N SER A 88 -6.84 5.37 -0.74
CA SER A 88 -7.90 6.22 -0.23
C SER A 88 -7.73 6.38 1.28
N VAL A 89 -7.29 7.53 1.72
CA VAL A 89 -7.12 7.81 3.14
C VAL A 89 -8.47 7.85 3.85
N ASP A 90 -9.50 8.41 3.20
CA ASP A 90 -10.85 8.45 3.79
C ASP A 90 -11.39 7.05 4.05
N GLN A 91 -11.17 6.11 3.12
CA GLN A 91 -11.61 4.73 3.31
C GLN A 91 -10.86 4.08 4.49
N ALA A 92 -9.56 4.35 4.61
CA ALA A 92 -8.77 3.85 5.73
C ALA A 92 -9.26 4.39 7.08
N ILE A 93 -9.62 5.67 7.13
CA ILE A 93 -10.18 6.28 8.34
C ILE A 93 -11.49 5.58 8.72
N LEU A 94 -12.38 5.40 7.76
CA LEU A 94 -13.66 4.74 7.97
C LEU A 94 -13.48 3.32 8.49
N GLU A 95 -12.67 2.51 7.82
CA GLU A 95 -12.44 1.11 8.18
C GLU A 95 -11.72 0.96 9.51
N SER A 96 -10.75 1.83 9.82
CA SER A 96 -10.05 1.79 11.10
C SER A 96 -10.98 2.10 12.26
N CYS A 97 -11.92 3.03 12.08
CA CYS A 97 -12.94 3.34 13.08
C CYS A 97 -13.90 2.16 13.28
N ASP A 98 -14.38 1.58 12.19
CA ASP A 98 -15.32 0.45 12.24
C ASP A 98 -14.70 -0.78 12.89
N ARG A 99 -13.43 -1.04 12.66
CA ARG A 99 -12.71 -2.18 13.22
C ARG A 99 -12.04 -1.90 14.56
N ALA A 100 -12.06 -0.65 15.01
CA ALA A 100 -11.40 -0.19 16.24
C ALA A 100 -9.89 -0.52 16.25
N ILE A 101 -9.21 -0.27 15.14
CA ILE A 101 -7.76 -0.44 15.01
C ILE A 101 -7.09 0.90 14.69
N PRO A 102 -5.79 1.06 14.98
CA PRO A 102 -5.07 2.29 14.64
C PRO A 102 -5.06 2.54 13.13
N LEU A 103 -5.18 3.81 12.74
CA LEU A 103 -5.11 4.21 11.33
C LEU A 103 -3.83 3.74 10.66
N ALA A 104 -2.69 3.82 11.36
CA ALA A 104 -1.40 3.37 10.83
C ALA A 104 -1.43 1.89 10.42
N GLU A 105 -2.11 1.04 11.18
CA GLU A 105 -2.26 -0.38 10.83
C GLU A 105 -3.14 -0.56 9.59
N GLU A 106 -4.25 0.18 9.49
CA GLU A 106 -5.13 0.07 8.33
C GLU A 106 -4.45 0.58 7.05
N LEU A 107 -3.76 1.72 7.12
CA LEU A 107 -2.99 2.23 5.98
C LEU A 107 -1.88 1.23 5.57
N SER A 108 -1.21 0.64 6.55
CA SER A 108 -0.17 -0.37 6.29
C SER A 108 -0.74 -1.59 5.59
N LEU A 109 -1.93 -2.03 5.98
CA LEU A 109 -2.62 -3.14 5.31
C LEU A 109 -2.87 -2.81 3.84
N TYR A 110 -3.33 -1.61 3.54
CA TYR A 110 -3.56 -1.18 2.15
C TYR A 110 -2.26 -1.17 1.34
N LEU A 111 -1.16 -0.69 1.93
CA LEU A 111 0.14 -0.68 1.27
C LEU A 111 0.66 -2.10 1.01
N ILE A 112 0.52 -2.99 1.98
CA ILE A 112 0.90 -4.40 1.84
C ILE A 112 0.05 -5.08 0.76
N HIS A 113 -1.26 -4.90 0.80
CA HIS A 113 -2.19 -5.47 -0.17
C HIS A 113 -1.83 -5.02 -1.60
N GLY A 114 -1.59 -3.73 -1.77
CA GLY A 114 -1.17 -3.19 -3.07
C GLY A 114 0.16 -3.78 -3.55
N TRP A 115 1.14 -3.89 -2.66
CA TRP A 115 2.42 -4.50 -3.01
C TRP A 115 2.26 -5.97 -3.41
N LEU A 116 1.45 -6.72 -2.67
CA LEU A 116 1.19 -8.14 -3.00
C LEU A 116 0.59 -8.29 -4.39
N HIS A 117 -0.34 -7.41 -4.78
CA HIS A 117 -0.84 -7.38 -6.15
C HIS A 117 0.29 -7.14 -7.17
N LEU A 118 1.17 -6.21 -6.90
CA LEU A 118 2.27 -5.87 -7.82
C LEU A 118 3.22 -7.04 -8.04
N ILE A 119 3.43 -7.88 -7.04
CA ILE A 119 4.31 -9.05 -7.15
C ILE A 119 3.57 -10.32 -7.58
N GLY A 120 2.28 -10.21 -7.95
CA GLY A 120 1.56 -11.28 -8.62
C GLY A 120 0.48 -12.00 -7.83
N PHE A 121 0.22 -11.62 -6.58
CA PHE A 121 -0.91 -12.18 -5.84
C PHE A 121 -2.21 -11.56 -6.32
N ASP A 122 -3.25 -12.37 -6.45
CA ASP A 122 -4.56 -11.95 -6.92
C ASP A 122 -5.61 -12.18 -5.82
N ASP A 123 -6.80 -11.61 -5.99
CA ASP A 123 -7.90 -11.73 -5.05
C ASP A 123 -9.26 -11.89 -5.71
N ILE A 124 -9.28 -12.27 -6.99
CA ILE A 124 -10.52 -12.47 -7.75
C ILE A 124 -11.17 -13.80 -7.37
N GLU A 125 -10.41 -14.89 -7.43
CA GLU A 125 -10.91 -16.22 -7.07
C GLU A 125 -10.87 -16.43 -5.55
N GLU A 126 -11.75 -17.26 -5.03
CA GLU A 126 -11.81 -17.52 -3.59
C GLU A 126 -10.52 -18.10 -3.05
N SER A 127 -9.89 -19.02 -3.78
CA SER A 127 -8.61 -19.61 -3.40
C SER A 127 -7.50 -18.57 -3.35
N ASP A 128 -7.51 -17.64 -4.31
CA ASP A 128 -6.53 -16.53 -4.37
C ASP A 128 -6.75 -15.56 -3.21
N ARG A 129 -8.00 -15.26 -2.86
CA ARG A 129 -8.31 -14.41 -1.72
C ARG A 129 -7.81 -14.98 -0.41
N LYS A 130 -7.89 -16.30 -0.23
CA LYS A 130 -7.37 -16.97 0.97
C LYS A 130 -5.86 -16.84 1.07
N ILE A 131 -5.16 -17.01 -0.05
CA ILE A 131 -3.71 -16.84 -0.12
C ILE A 131 -3.34 -15.38 0.17
N MET A 132 -4.03 -14.44 -0.45
CA MET A 132 -3.81 -13.00 -0.23
C MET A 132 -3.94 -12.64 1.25
N ARG A 133 -5.02 -13.08 1.91
CA ARG A 133 -5.25 -12.80 3.34
C ARG A 133 -4.16 -13.40 4.23
N ARG A 134 -3.70 -14.61 3.89
CA ARG A 134 -2.61 -15.26 4.64
C ARG A 134 -1.32 -14.45 4.51
N GLU A 135 -0.99 -14.00 3.29
CA GLU A 135 0.21 -13.22 3.04
C GLU A 135 0.12 -11.83 3.69
N GLU A 136 -1.06 -11.18 3.63
CA GLU A 136 -1.30 -9.93 4.35
C GLU A 136 -1.08 -10.09 5.85
N LYS A 137 -1.67 -11.14 6.44
CA LYS A 137 -1.55 -11.40 7.87
C LYS A 137 -0.10 -11.65 8.27
N SER A 138 0.62 -12.46 7.49
CA SER A 138 2.03 -12.76 7.74
C SER A 138 2.87 -11.48 7.73
N ALA A 139 2.66 -10.62 6.73
CA ALA A 139 3.38 -9.35 6.62
C ALA A 139 3.02 -8.41 7.78
N MET A 140 1.74 -8.29 8.11
CA MET A 140 1.27 -7.44 9.21
C MET A 140 1.87 -7.89 10.54
N ASP A 141 1.88 -9.20 10.80
CA ASP A 141 2.47 -9.76 12.03
C ASP A 141 3.97 -9.47 12.11
N HIS A 142 4.66 -9.59 10.98
CA HIS A 142 6.11 -9.30 10.91
C HIS A 142 6.40 -7.84 11.26
N ILE A 143 5.66 -6.91 10.67
CA ILE A 143 5.81 -5.47 10.95
C ILE A 143 5.48 -5.16 12.42
N ARG A 144 4.43 -5.78 12.95
CA ARG A 144 4.03 -5.60 14.37
C ARG A 144 5.14 -6.06 15.31
N GLU A 145 5.74 -7.23 15.06
CA GLU A 145 6.84 -7.76 15.87
C GLU A 145 8.06 -6.83 15.85
N LEU A 146 8.35 -6.21 14.72
CA LEU A 146 9.46 -5.27 14.57
C LEU A 146 9.15 -3.88 15.10
N GLY A 147 7.87 -3.57 15.34
CA GLY A 147 7.46 -2.21 15.67
C GLY A 147 7.74 -1.22 14.53
N ALA A 148 7.66 -1.69 13.28
CA ALA A 148 8.08 -0.92 12.09
C ALA A 148 6.90 -0.30 11.34
N TRP A 149 5.82 0.05 12.04
CA TRP A 149 4.72 0.78 11.44
C TRP A 149 5.18 2.16 10.98
N PRO A 150 4.75 2.63 9.80
CA PRO A 150 4.99 4.03 9.42
C PRO A 150 4.36 4.99 10.43
N ASP A 151 4.94 6.16 10.59
CA ASP A 151 4.54 7.15 11.60
C ASP A 151 3.34 8.00 11.16
N PHE A 152 2.35 7.40 10.54
CA PHE A 152 1.14 8.09 10.09
C PHE A 152 0.41 8.78 11.24
N LEU A 153 0.16 10.07 11.08
CA LEU A 153 -0.61 10.88 12.00
C LEU A 153 -1.68 11.65 11.24
N LEU A 154 -2.85 11.74 11.84
CA LEU A 154 -3.96 12.52 11.29
C LEU A 154 -4.14 13.75 12.15
N ALA A 155 -4.06 14.93 11.54
CA ALA A 155 -4.26 16.19 12.25
C ALA A 155 -5.70 16.30 12.75
N ARG A 156 -5.85 16.77 13.98
CA ARG A 156 -7.17 17.08 14.53
C ARG A 156 -7.63 18.43 13.99
N THR A 157 -8.85 18.46 13.51
CA THR A 157 -9.51 19.71 13.13
C THR A 157 -10.28 20.28 14.32
#